data_66b8f216f79f326246273f570182c69b
#
_entry.id   66b8f216f79f326246273f570182c69b
#
_cell.length_a   1.000
_cell.length_b   1.000
_cell.length_c   1.000
_cell.angle_alpha   90.00
_cell.angle_beta   90.00
_cell.angle_gamma   90.00
#
_symmetry.space_group_name_H-M   'P 1'
#
loop_
_entity.id
_entity.type
_entity.pdbx_description
1 polymer ?
#
loop_
_entity_poly.entity_id
_entity_poly.type
_entity_poly.pdbx_seq_one_letter_code
_entity_poly.pdbx_strand_id
1 'polypeptide(L)'
;MSAPAATADPIAAASALVPRIEELAPEIERERRLLPELVEAFRTAGFFHLPVPADRDGLQSDPVTAAKVVEEVASGDGSAGWCIMIAQQNAGFAGFLPVERAKEVWGKRQIMCGTARPTGRAVKQGDGFVVTGRWPFASGSSHADWFGAECMLYDGDEPLRDAQGNHKSRMLMVPRSEVTIHDTWHTTGLRGTASNDFEVKGAFVPADRGFQMLVDPALSDWPLYQVPMCSFVNHGSQAIGVARGAIKSAVAIAEKKVGYGSDRPLRETPRIQGVVAEAIVTVAAARDYMYEQTQALWDQAQSGATDPKLRARVRLATSNAARASVHAVDLLHTAMGTSALFQNTPLERQFRDIHMAAAHVMISQFTYEAAGRVEMGLEAEFPFF
;
A
#
# COMPACT_ATOMS: atom_id res chain seq x y z
N MET A 1 7.30 27.54 -12.13
CA MET A 1 8.36 26.56 -12.39
C MET A 1 7.65 25.26 -12.76
N SER A 2 7.86 24.74 -13.97
CA SER A 2 7.31 23.45 -14.38
C SER A 2 7.84 22.33 -13.45
N ALA A 3 6.96 21.39 -13.06
CA ALA A 3 7.38 20.21 -12.33
C ALA A 3 8.52 19.50 -13.11
N PRO A 4 9.57 18.99 -12.43
CA PRO A 4 10.60 18.23 -13.10
C PRO A 4 9.96 17.04 -13.83
N ALA A 5 10.44 16.75 -15.04
CA ALA A 5 9.96 15.63 -15.83
C ALA A 5 10.02 14.33 -15.02
N ALA A 6 8.94 13.53 -15.07
CA ALA A 6 8.95 12.19 -14.49
C ALA A 6 10.10 11.38 -15.11
N THR A 7 10.69 10.47 -14.33
CA THR A 7 11.69 9.52 -14.84
C THR A 7 11.07 8.71 -15.98
N ALA A 8 11.76 8.56 -17.08
CA ALA A 8 11.26 7.86 -18.28
C ALA A 8 10.87 6.39 -17.99
N ASP A 9 11.43 5.78 -16.95
CA ASP A 9 11.09 4.44 -16.45
C ASP A 9 11.08 4.44 -14.91
N PRO A 10 9.89 4.48 -14.28
CA PRO A 10 9.78 4.50 -12.83
C PRO A 10 10.22 3.18 -12.16
N ILE A 11 10.16 2.05 -12.85
CA ILE A 11 10.61 0.75 -12.32
C ILE A 11 12.14 0.75 -12.25
N ALA A 12 12.83 1.18 -13.31
CA ALA A 12 14.28 1.29 -13.33
C ALA A 12 14.76 2.29 -12.26
N ALA A 13 14.06 3.41 -12.07
CA ALA A 13 14.36 4.37 -11.03
C ALA A 13 14.19 3.78 -9.62
N ALA A 14 13.15 2.97 -9.39
CA ALA A 14 12.95 2.26 -8.12
C ALA A 14 14.06 1.24 -7.87
N SER A 15 14.40 0.43 -8.86
CA SER A 15 15.51 -0.55 -8.77
C SER A 15 16.86 0.13 -8.45
N ALA A 16 17.13 1.29 -9.03
CA ALA A 16 18.36 2.04 -8.77
C ALA A 16 18.46 2.58 -7.32
N LEU A 17 17.32 2.79 -6.65
CA LEU A 17 17.28 3.24 -5.26
C LEU A 17 17.39 2.10 -4.24
N VAL A 18 17.19 0.83 -4.63
CA VAL A 18 17.21 -0.32 -3.71
C VAL A 18 18.47 -0.38 -2.84
N PRO A 19 19.69 -0.23 -3.37
CA PRO A 19 20.90 -0.26 -2.51
C PRO A 19 20.90 0.81 -1.43
N ARG A 20 20.40 2.03 -1.74
CA ARG A 20 20.31 3.11 -0.76
C ARG A 20 19.22 2.84 0.28
N ILE A 21 18.08 2.28 -0.14
CA ILE A 21 17.00 1.86 0.76
C ILE A 21 17.52 0.81 1.76
N GLU A 22 18.25 -0.21 1.28
CA GLU A 22 18.86 -1.26 2.12
C GLU A 22 19.83 -0.68 3.16
N GLU A 23 20.65 0.28 2.75
CA GLU A 23 21.60 0.97 3.65
C GLU A 23 20.87 1.73 4.76
N LEU A 24 19.77 2.41 4.43
CA LEU A 24 18.98 3.23 5.35
C LEU A 24 17.98 2.44 6.21
N ALA A 25 17.69 1.20 5.84
CA ALA A 25 16.65 0.41 6.49
C ALA A 25 16.82 0.22 8.01
N PRO A 26 18.03 0.03 8.58
CA PRO A 26 18.21 -0.01 10.04
C PRO A 26 17.86 1.32 10.71
N GLU A 27 18.09 2.44 10.04
CA GLU A 27 17.77 3.76 10.57
C GLU A 27 16.27 4.05 10.47
N ILE A 28 15.61 3.68 9.37
CA ILE A 28 14.16 3.73 9.19
C ILE A 28 13.46 2.95 10.32
N GLU A 29 13.94 1.75 10.65
CA GLU A 29 13.45 0.92 11.75
C GLU A 29 13.60 1.63 13.10
N ARG A 30 14.76 2.21 13.38
CA ARG A 30 15.07 2.92 14.64
C ARG A 30 14.24 4.18 14.81
N GLU A 31 14.18 5.01 13.77
CA GLU A 31 13.44 6.27 13.75
C GLU A 31 11.91 6.08 13.65
N ARG A 32 11.47 4.87 13.34
CA ARG A 32 10.06 4.51 13.12
C ARG A 32 9.36 5.40 12.07
N ARG A 33 10.11 5.85 11.07
CA ARG A 33 9.63 6.69 9.94
C ARG A 33 10.60 6.63 8.78
N LEU A 34 10.14 6.96 7.59
CA LEU A 34 11.04 7.19 6.46
C LEU A 34 11.90 8.40 6.72
N LEU A 35 13.16 8.32 6.29
CA LEU A 35 14.09 9.43 6.39
C LEU A 35 13.77 10.50 5.34
N PRO A 36 13.97 11.80 5.66
CA PRO A 36 13.63 12.90 4.74
C PRO A 36 14.30 12.80 3.37
N GLU A 37 15.56 12.35 3.29
CA GLU A 37 16.26 12.16 2.03
C GLU A 37 15.58 11.11 1.14
N LEU A 38 15.07 10.03 1.71
CA LEU A 38 14.40 8.98 0.97
C LEU A 38 13.01 9.41 0.51
N VAL A 39 12.28 10.13 1.37
CA VAL A 39 10.99 10.73 1.01
C VAL A 39 11.15 11.69 -0.17
N GLU A 40 12.21 12.52 -0.17
CA GLU A 40 12.47 13.45 -1.27
C GLU A 40 12.90 12.74 -2.55
N ALA A 41 13.70 11.68 -2.45
CA ALA A 41 14.04 10.84 -3.60
C ALA A 41 12.79 10.21 -4.24
N PHE A 42 11.88 9.67 -3.44
CA PHE A 42 10.60 9.11 -3.92
C PHE A 42 9.66 10.18 -4.48
N ARG A 43 9.60 11.36 -3.86
CA ARG A 43 8.84 12.52 -4.35
C ARG A 43 9.37 12.98 -5.71
N THR A 44 10.68 13.12 -5.85
CA THR A 44 11.35 13.51 -7.10
C THR A 44 11.12 12.48 -8.22
N ALA A 45 11.20 11.19 -7.90
CA ALA A 45 10.89 10.11 -8.83
C ALA A 45 9.38 9.99 -9.16
N GLY A 46 8.51 10.65 -8.40
CA GLY A 46 7.06 10.64 -8.59
C GLY A 46 6.35 9.39 -8.10
N PHE A 47 6.99 8.55 -7.28
CA PHE A 47 6.44 7.25 -6.87
C PHE A 47 5.11 7.34 -6.12
N PHE A 48 4.88 8.42 -5.38
CA PHE A 48 3.63 8.68 -4.66
C PHE A 48 2.47 9.07 -5.60
N HIS A 49 2.75 9.48 -6.85
CA HIS A 49 1.78 10.09 -7.77
C HIS A 49 1.53 9.26 -9.04
N LEU A 50 2.07 8.04 -9.10
CA LEU A 50 1.90 7.18 -10.27
C LEU A 50 0.42 7.05 -10.70
N PRO A 51 -0.56 6.80 -9.80
CA PRO A 51 -1.95 6.65 -10.19
C PRO A 51 -2.78 7.94 -10.16
N VAL A 52 -2.18 9.12 -10.01
CA VAL A 52 -2.92 10.39 -10.19
C VAL A 52 -3.15 10.65 -11.68
N PRO A 53 -4.38 10.98 -12.13
CA PRO A 53 -4.66 11.30 -13.52
C PRO A 53 -3.84 12.49 -14.05
N ALA A 54 -3.51 12.49 -15.33
CA ALA A 54 -2.67 13.52 -15.95
C ALA A 54 -3.30 14.91 -15.93
N ASP A 55 -4.62 15.02 -16.07
CA ASP A 55 -5.37 16.27 -15.99
C ASP A 55 -5.39 16.87 -14.57
N ARG A 56 -4.91 16.12 -13.58
CA ARG A 56 -4.75 16.48 -12.16
C ARG A 56 -3.28 16.57 -11.74
N ASP A 57 -2.39 16.88 -12.69
CA ASP A 57 -0.94 16.99 -12.51
C ASP A 57 -0.25 15.68 -12.08
N GLY A 58 -0.87 14.52 -12.38
CA GLY A 58 -0.33 13.20 -12.07
C GLY A 58 0.44 12.54 -13.21
N LEU A 59 0.91 11.32 -12.95
CA LEU A 59 1.70 10.54 -13.90
C LEU A 59 0.85 9.54 -14.70
N GLN A 60 -0.37 9.27 -14.28
CA GLN A 60 -1.35 8.39 -14.93
C GLN A 60 -0.77 7.04 -15.35
N SER A 61 0.10 6.49 -14.49
CA SER A 61 0.73 5.20 -14.73
C SER A 61 -0.27 4.07 -14.55
N ASP A 62 -0.18 3.07 -15.42
CA ASP A 62 -0.99 1.86 -15.31
C ASP A 62 -0.75 1.13 -13.96
N PRO A 63 -1.73 0.31 -13.51
CA PRO A 63 -1.65 -0.33 -12.19
C PRO A 63 -0.51 -1.36 -12.08
N VAL A 64 -0.08 -1.99 -13.17
CA VAL A 64 1.02 -2.96 -13.15
C VAL A 64 2.36 -2.24 -12.95
N THR A 65 2.57 -1.12 -13.64
CA THR A 65 3.75 -0.28 -13.45
C THR A 65 3.81 0.27 -12.02
N ALA A 66 2.71 0.81 -11.51
CA ALA A 66 2.63 1.31 -10.13
C ALA A 66 2.95 0.22 -9.10
N ALA A 67 2.41 -0.98 -9.30
CA ALA A 67 2.63 -2.14 -8.44
C ALA A 67 4.09 -2.65 -8.48
N LYS A 68 4.72 -2.67 -9.64
CA LYS A 68 6.14 -3.05 -9.78
C LYS A 68 7.08 -2.07 -9.08
N VAL A 69 6.77 -0.78 -9.06
CA VAL A 69 7.53 0.21 -8.28
C VAL A 69 7.44 -0.09 -6.78
N VAL A 70 6.25 -0.45 -6.28
CA VAL A 70 6.07 -0.89 -4.88
C VAL A 70 6.90 -2.13 -4.58
N GLU A 71 6.89 -3.13 -5.48
CA GLU A 71 7.68 -4.36 -5.34
C GLU A 71 9.17 -4.08 -5.24
N GLU A 72 9.72 -3.24 -6.14
CA GLU A 72 11.15 -2.90 -6.13
C GLU A 72 11.53 -2.18 -4.83
N VAL A 73 10.79 -1.16 -4.41
CA VAL A 73 11.06 -0.43 -3.17
C VAL A 73 10.97 -1.35 -1.94
N ALA A 74 9.94 -2.23 -1.89
CA ALA A 74 9.75 -3.17 -0.80
C ALA A 74 10.85 -4.23 -0.71
N SER A 75 11.56 -4.53 -1.81
CA SER A 75 12.70 -5.44 -1.80
C SER A 75 13.89 -4.90 -0.99
N GLY A 76 14.02 -3.59 -0.90
CA GLY A 76 15.01 -2.92 -0.05
C GLY A 76 14.56 -2.75 1.40
N ASP A 77 13.29 -2.32 1.60
CA ASP A 77 12.70 -2.17 2.94
C ASP A 77 11.17 -2.27 2.91
N GLY A 78 10.61 -3.12 3.76
CA GLY A 78 9.16 -3.38 3.83
C GLY A 78 8.34 -2.17 4.20
N SER A 79 8.84 -1.31 5.10
CA SER A 79 8.15 -0.07 5.51
C SER A 79 8.15 0.97 4.40
N ALA A 80 9.26 1.10 3.66
CA ALA A 80 9.36 2.02 2.53
C ALA A 80 8.37 1.62 1.42
N GLY A 81 8.33 0.34 1.05
CA GLY A 81 7.34 -0.18 0.09
C GLY A 81 5.91 0.05 0.54
N TRP A 82 5.61 -0.16 1.83
CA TRP A 82 4.29 0.11 2.41
C TRP A 82 3.87 1.58 2.30
N CYS A 83 4.77 2.52 2.60
CA CYS A 83 4.48 3.94 2.48
C CYS A 83 4.16 4.36 1.03
N ILE A 84 4.92 3.86 0.05
CA ILE A 84 4.62 4.09 -1.37
C ILE A 84 3.26 3.50 -1.73
N MET A 85 2.99 2.25 -1.34
CA MET A 85 1.73 1.57 -1.59
C MET A 85 0.52 2.37 -1.08
N ILE A 86 0.54 2.78 0.18
CA ILE A 86 -0.57 3.53 0.79
C ILE A 86 -0.74 4.91 0.14
N ALA A 87 0.35 5.62 -0.15
CA ALA A 87 0.28 6.90 -0.83
C ALA A 87 -0.31 6.76 -2.25
N GLN A 88 0.06 5.72 -3.01
CA GLN A 88 -0.54 5.43 -4.32
C GLN A 88 -2.03 5.09 -4.23
N GLN A 89 -2.45 4.33 -3.22
CA GLN A 89 -3.88 4.03 -3.01
C GLN A 89 -4.67 5.31 -2.73
N ASN A 90 -4.15 6.19 -1.87
CA ASN A 90 -4.76 7.50 -1.62
C ASN A 90 -4.71 8.41 -2.85
N ALA A 91 -3.64 8.35 -3.64
CA ALA A 91 -3.51 9.11 -4.89
C ALA A 91 -4.58 8.71 -5.93
N GLY A 92 -5.02 7.45 -5.92
CA GLY A 92 -6.17 6.98 -6.70
C GLY A 92 -7.49 7.71 -6.38
N PHE A 93 -7.61 8.36 -5.23
CA PHE A 93 -8.79 9.18 -4.90
C PHE A 93 -8.90 10.48 -5.71
N ALA A 94 -7.82 10.92 -6.35
CA ALA A 94 -7.79 12.15 -7.13
C ALA A 94 -8.88 12.21 -8.21
N GLY A 95 -9.24 11.07 -8.81
CA GLY A 95 -10.28 11.00 -9.83
C GLY A 95 -11.71 11.19 -9.33
N PHE A 96 -11.95 11.16 -8.03
CA PHE A 96 -13.26 11.44 -7.42
C PHE A 96 -13.45 12.90 -7.03
N LEU A 97 -12.42 13.74 -7.13
CA LEU A 97 -12.49 15.16 -6.83
C LEU A 97 -12.58 16.00 -8.11
N PRO A 98 -13.18 17.19 -8.06
CA PRO A 98 -13.01 18.20 -9.09
C PRO A 98 -11.53 18.45 -9.38
N VAL A 99 -11.17 18.74 -10.63
CA VAL A 99 -9.78 18.88 -11.07
C VAL A 99 -8.98 19.84 -10.17
N GLU A 100 -9.54 21.02 -9.88
CA GLU A 100 -8.86 22.03 -9.06
C GLU A 100 -8.66 21.57 -7.61
N ARG A 101 -9.60 20.80 -7.04
CA ARG A 101 -9.47 20.21 -5.70
C ARG A 101 -8.44 19.08 -5.67
N ALA A 102 -8.42 18.27 -6.70
CA ALA A 102 -7.37 17.24 -6.82
C ALA A 102 -5.98 17.85 -6.94
N LYS A 103 -5.83 18.95 -7.73
CA LYS A 103 -4.56 19.70 -7.82
C LYS A 103 -4.18 20.40 -6.51
N GLU A 104 -5.15 20.84 -5.71
CA GLU A 104 -4.90 21.38 -4.36
C GLU A 104 -4.26 20.30 -3.47
N VAL A 105 -4.74 19.05 -3.53
CA VAL A 105 -4.30 17.96 -2.65
C VAL A 105 -3.05 17.27 -3.16
N TRP A 106 -2.93 17.00 -4.46
CA TRP A 106 -1.81 16.22 -5.03
C TRP A 106 -0.88 17.03 -5.93
N GLY A 107 -1.25 18.26 -6.28
CA GLY A 107 -0.38 19.15 -7.07
C GLY A 107 0.95 19.42 -6.36
N LYS A 108 1.99 19.78 -7.14
CA LYS A 108 3.36 19.97 -6.64
C LYS A 108 3.94 18.73 -5.94
N ARG A 109 3.43 17.55 -6.28
CA ARG A 109 3.83 16.26 -5.70
C ARG A 109 3.64 16.15 -4.19
N GLN A 110 2.55 16.73 -3.67
CA GLN A 110 2.14 16.59 -2.29
C GLN A 110 1.69 15.15 -2.00
N ILE A 111 1.96 14.68 -0.79
CA ILE A 111 1.70 13.29 -0.38
C ILE A 111 0.46 13.27 0.52
N MET A 112 -0.45 12.35 0.24
CA MET A 112 -1.60 12.10 1.09
C MET A 112 -1.47 10.75 1.79
N CYS A 113 -1.76 10.73 3.09
CA CYS A 113 -2.06 9.52 3.85
C CYS A 113 -3.47 9.59 4.43
N GLY A 114 -3.92 8.54 5.11
CA GLY A 114 -5.23 8.53 5.75
C GLY A 114 -5.75 7.13 6.04
N THR A 115 -7.00 7.06 6.43
CA THR A 115 -7.69 5.81 6.73
C THR A 115 -9.15 5.84 6.30
N ALA A 116 -9.63 4.69 5.81
CA ALA A 116 -11.03 4.50 5.43
C ALA A 116 -11.93 4.09 6.63
N ARG A 117 -11.43 4.18 7.87
CA ARG A 117 -12.25 3.91 9.05
C ARG A 117 -13.12 5.12 9.39
N PRO A 118 -14.46 5.02 9.42
CA PRO A 118 -15.36 6.15 9.65
C PRO A 118 -15.47 6.51 11.13
N THR A 119 -14.33 6.82 11.77
CA THR A 119 -14.26 7.16 13.20
C THR A 119 -14.45 8.63 13.48
N GLY A 120 -14.42 9.49 12.46
CA GLY A 120 -14.66 10.91 12.59
C GLY A 120 -16.12 11.30 12.49
N ARG A 121 -16.40 12.52 12.97
CA ARG A 121 -17.69 13.21 12.85
C ARG A 121 -17.51 14.43 11.93
N ALA A 122 -18.36 14.57 10.91
CA ALA A 122 -18.42 15.72 10.03
C ALA A 122 -19.81 16.35 10.11
N VAL A 123 -19.89 17.54 10.70
CA VAL A 123 -21.15 18.27 10.87
C VAL A 123 -21.29 19.28 9.74
N LYS A 124 -22.43 19.25 9.03
CA LYS A 124 -22.71 20.16 7.93
C LYS A 124 -22.67 21.62 8.40
N GLN A 125 -21.92 22.45 7.66
CA GLN A 125 -21.86 23.89 7.89
C GLN A 125 -21.66 24.60 6.55
N GLY A 126 -22.65 25.41 6.14
CA GLY A 126 -22.60 26.09 4.84
C GLY A 126 -22.42 25.13 3.67
N ASP A 127 -21.39 25.37 2.87
CA ASP A 127 -21.00 24.56 1.70
C ASP A 127 -20.01 23.44 2.00
N GLY A 128 -19.81 23.10 3.28
CA GLY A 128 -18.86 22.08 3.71
C GLY A 128 -19.24 21.41 5.02
N PHE A 129 -18.21 20.96 5.72
CA PHE A 129 -18.33 20.23 6.98
C PHE A 129 -17.29 20.69 7.98
N VAL A 130 -17.66 20.75 9.26
CA VAL A 130 -16.73 20.86 10.39
C VAL A 130 -16.35 19.46 10.81
N VAL A 131 -15.07 19.12 10.67
CA VAL A 131 -14.51 17.78 10.90
C VAL A 131 -13.87 17.71 12.28
N THR A 132 -14.24 16.70 13.04
CA THR A 132 -13.65 16.39 14.34
C THR A 132 -13.53 14.88 14.50
N GLY A 133 -12.38 14.40 14.98
CA GLY A 133 -12.17 12.99 15.23
C GLY A 133 -10.71 12.62 15.40
N ARG A 134 -10.51 11.34 15.67
CA ARG A 134 -9.18 10.71 15.70
C ARG A 134 -9.23 9.41 14.90
N TRP A 135 -8.25 9.22 14.05
CA TRP A 135 -8.16 8.09 13.11
C TRP A 135 -6.84 7.36 13.30
N PRO A 136 -6.87 6.04 13.48
CA PRO A 136 -5.68 5.21 13.58
C PRO A 136 -5.14 4.81 12.21
N PHE A 137 -3.93 4.28 12.19
CA PHE A 137 -3.29 3.63 11.03
C PHE A 137 -2.98 4.56 9.84
N ALA A 138 -2.65 5.82 10.08
CA ALA A 138 -2.24 6.74 9.02
C ALA A 138 -0.79 6.48 8.58
N SER A 139 -0.56 5.44 7.77
CA SER A 139 0.77 5.10 7.26
C SER A 139 1.34 6.25 6.44
N GLY A 140 2.59 6.66 6.73
CA GLY A 140 3.21 7.82 6.11
C GLY A 140 2.89 9.15 6.80
N SER A 141 2.23 9.15 7.97
CA SER A 141 1.80 10.36 8.67
C SER A 141 2.94 11.36 8.94
N SER A 142 4.17 10.89 9.10
CA SER A 142 5.35 11.73 9.39
C SER A 142 5.78 12.61 8.20
N HIS A 143 5.40 12.25 6.97
CA HIS A 143 5.81 12.94 5.75
C HIS A 143 4.64 13.32 4.82
N ALA A 144 3.40 13.09 5.26
CA ALA A 144 2.23 13.48 4.50
C ALA A 144 1.94 14.98 4.60
N ASP A 145 1.52 15.56 3.49
CA ASP A 145 1.06 16.95 3.37
C ASP A 145 -0.46 17.05 3.58
N TRP A 146 -1.19 15.96 3.29
CA TRP A 146 -2.65 15.85 3.41
C TRP A 146 -3.08 14.55 4.09
N PHE A 147 -4.26 14.61 4.75
CA PHE A 147 -4.83 13.48 5.48
C PHE A 147 -6.26 13.19 5.01
N GLY A 148 -6.51 11.96 4.59
CA GLY A 148 -7.84 11.45 4.30
C GLY A 148 -8.53 10.98 5.59
N ALA A 149 -9.61 11.67 5.95
CA ALA A 149 -10.38 11.43 7.16
C ALA A 149 -11.78 10.92 6.76
N GLU A 150 -12.03 9.62 6.90
CA GLU A 150 -13.38 9.08 6.72
C GLU A 150 -14.25 9.45 7.90
N CYS A 151 -15.36 10.16 7.64
CA CYS A 151 -16.23 10.73 8.65
C CYS A 151 -17.67 10.31 8.47
N MET A 152 -18.35 10.02 9.56
CA MET A 152 -19.81 9.92 9.60
C MET A 152 -20.41 11.31 9.51
N LEU A 153 -21.44 11.49 8.66
CA LEU A 153 -22.05 12.79 8.34
C LEU A 153 -23.24 13.12 9.25
N TYR A 154 -23.31 14.39 9.69
CA TYR A 154 -24.38 14.88 10.55
C TYR A 154 -24.91 16.25 10.06
N ASP A 155 -26.19 16.54 10.38
CA ASP A 155 -26.78 17.86 10.36
C ASP A 155 -27.13 18.26 11.80
N GLY A 156 -26.37 19.15 12.42
CA GLY A 156 -26.36 19.34 13.85
C GLY A 156 -25.99 18.02 14.58
N ASP A 157 -26.90 17.51 15.39
CA ASP A 157 -26.71 16.23 16.11
C ASP A 157 -27.36 15.02 15.38
N GLU A 158 -28.13 15.27 14.33
CA GLU A 158 -28.83 14.22 13.60
C GLU A 158 -27.92 13.55 12.54
N PRO A 159 -27.85 12.21 12.51
CA PRO A 159 -27.07 11.48 11.52
C PRO A 159 -27.72 11.60 10.13
N LEU A 160 -26.94 11.98 9.13
CA LEU A 160 -27.39 11.94 7.74
C LEU A 160 -27.46 10.51 7.25
N ARG A 161 -28.62 10.10 6.67
CA ARG A 161 -28.89 8.74 6.22
C ARG A 161 -29.13 8.67 4.71
N ASP A 162 -28.79 7.52 4.12
CA ASP A 162 -29.16 7.19 2.73
C ASP A 162 -30.64 6.74 2.63
N ALA A 163 -31.09 6.42 1.43
CA ALA A 163 -32.45 5.95 1.18
C ALA A 163 -32.78 4.61 1.84
N GLN A 164 -31.79 3.82 2.21
CA GLN A 164 -31.89 2.54 2.91
C GLN A 164 -31.81 2.69 4.43
N GLY A 165 -31.61 3.91 4.94
CA GLY A 165 -31.50 4.22 6.37
C GLY A 165 -30.10 4.06 6.95
N ASN A 166 -29.07 3.72 6.14
CA ASN A 166 -27.70 3.62 6.61
C ASN A 166 -27.11 5.01 6.87
N HIS A 167 -26.26 5.12 7.89
CA HIS A 167 -25.57 6.37 8.17
C HIS A 167 -24.53 6.65 7.06
N LYS A 168 -24.64 7.83 6.43
CA LYS A 168 -23.70 8.26 5.38
C LYS A 168 -22.33 8.54 5.95
N SER A 169 -21.31 8.18 5.21
CA SER A 169 -19.92 8.61 5.49
C SER A 169 -19.31 9.33 4.29
N ARG A 170 -18.21 10.04 4.50
CA ARG A 170 -17.50 10.76 3.45
C ARG A 170 -16.02 10.84 3.79
N MET A 171 -15.18 10.50 2.82
CA MET A 171 -13.75 10.78 2.87
C MET A 171 -13.54 12.28 2.65
N LEU A 172 -12.95 12.96 3.63
CA LEU A 172 -12.66 14.39 3.60
C LEU A 172 -11.15 14.61 3.70
N MET A 173 -10.59 15.45 2.79
CA MET A 173 -9.16 15.74 2.75
C MET A 173 -8.85 16.95 3.63
N VAL A 174 -8.00 16.73 4.65
CA VAL A 174 -7.60 17.72 5.64
C VAL A 174 -6.11 18.05 5.45
N PRO A 175 -5.71 19.33 5.36
CA PRO A 175 -4.31 19.70 5.23
C PRO A 175 -3.54 19.44 6.53
N ARG A 176 -2.24 19.17 6.40
CA ARG A 176 -1.33 18.90 7.52
C ARG A 176 -1.39 19.95 8.64
N SER A 177 -1.65 21.20 8.31
CA SER A 177 -1.75 22.30 9.27
C SER A 177 -2.89 22.16 10.28
N GLU A 178 -3.95 21.42 9.93
CA GLU A 178 -5.15 21.20 10.75
C GLU A 178 -5.09 19.86 11.52
N VAL A 179 -3.95 19.16 11.46
CA VAL A 179 -3.81 17.80 11.99
C VAL A 179 -2.80 17.73 13.12
N THR A 180 -3.17 17.07 14.22
CA THR A 180 -2.26 16.66 15.28
C THR A 180 -1.93 15.18 15.11
N ILE A 181 -0.64 14.82 15.04
CA ILE A 181 -0.18 13.43 14.99
C ILE A 181 0.16 12.99 16.40
N HIS A 182 -0.32 11.79 16.79
CA HIS A 182 -0.04 11.16 18.06
C HIS A 182 0.93 9.99 17.86
N ASP A 183 2.03 9.96 18.57
CA ASP A 183 3.02 8.88 18.48
C ASP A 183 2.46 7.58 19.09
N THR A 184 1.76 6.80 18.27
CA THR A 184 1.08 5.56 18.67
C THR A 184 1.63 4.31 17.99
N TRP A 185 2.48 4.47 16.95
CA TRP A 185 2.96 3.34 16.15
C TRP A 185 4.16 2.63 16.80
N HIS A 186 3.87 1.82 17.83
CA HIS A 186 4.86 1.01 18.55
C HIS A 186 4.60 -0.47 18.27
N THR A 187 5.07 -0.97 17.14
CA THR A 187 4.77 -2.30 16.59
C THR A 187 6.01 -3.16 16.45
N THR A 188 5.81 -4.46 16.23
CA THR A 188 6.90 -5.43 16.02
C THR A 188 7.50 -5.35 14.62
N GLY A 189 6.71 -5.06 13.58
CA GLY A 189 7.15 -4.92 12.20
C GLY A 189 6.55 -3.68 11.54
N LEU A 190 6.95 -3.37 10.29
CA LEU A 190 6.58 -2.18 9.55
C LEU A 190 6.74 -0.89 10.37
N ARG A 191 7.77 -0.85 11.22
CA ARG A 191 7.98 0.25 12.18
C ARG A 191 8.20 1.58 11.46
N GLY A 192 8.93 1.55 10.34
CA GLY A 192 9.27 2.73 9.54
C GLY A 192 8.09 3.37 8.82
N THR A 193 6.89 2.78 8.87
CA THR A 193 5.71 3.35 8.22
C THR A 193 5.12 4.55 8.96
N ALA A 194 5.47 4.76 10.23
CA ALA A 194 4.88 5.80 11.08
C ALA A 194 3.34 5.81 10.97
N SER A 195 2.70 4.63 11.05
CA SER A 195 1.24 4.49 10.93
C SER A 195 0.52 5.00 12.19
N ASN A 196 0.89 6.19 12.59
CA ASN A 196 0.39 6.85 13.80
C ASN A 196 -1.08 7.22 13.70
N ASP A 197 -1.71 7.49 14.84
CA ASP A 197 -3.01 8.13 14.87
C ASP A 197 -2.86 9.62 14.51
N PHE A 198 -3.88 10.15 13.84
CA PHE A 198 -4.02 11.59 13.65
C PHE A 198 -5.36 12.09 14.19
N GLU A 199 -5.40 13.34 14.63
CA GLU A 199 -6.56 14.00 15.22
C GLU A 199 -6.83 15.33 14.51
N VAL A 200 -8.11 15.62 14.26
CA VAL A 200 -8.61 16.90 13.76
C VAL A 200 -9.60 17.47 14.78
N LYS A 201 -9.50 18.75 15.08
CA LYS A 201 -10.33 19.45 16.10
C LYS A 201 -11.09 20.62 15.48
N GLY A 202 -12.20 20.33 14.80
CA GLY A 202 -13.09 21.36 14.27
C GLY A 202 -12.58 22.05 13.02
N ALA A 203 -11.86 21.36 12.13
CA ALA A 203 -11.43 21.93 10.86
C ALA A 203 -12.58 22.01 9.87
N PHE A 204 -12.75 23.16 9.19
CA PHE A 204 -13.71 23.30 8.10
C PHE A 204 -13.13 22.70 6.81
N VAL A 205 -13.89 21.80 6.19
CA VAL A 205 -13.55 21.18 4.90
C VAL A 205 -14.68 21.41 3.91
N PRO A 206 -14.42 22.09 2.76
CA PRO A 206 -15.41 22.23 1.69
C PRO A 206 -15.92 20.86 1.22
N ALA A 207 -17.21 20.75 0.92
CA ALA A 207 -17.82 19.47 0.52
C ALA A 207 -17.19 18.88 -0.74
N ASP A 208 -16.73 19.72 -1.67
CA ASP A 208 -16.06 19.31 -2.90
C ASP A 208 -14.59 18.88 -2.71
N ARG A 209 -14.04 19.00 -1.47
CA ARG A 209 -12.75 18.41 -1.08
C ARG A 209 -12.94 17.05 -0.41
N GLY A 210 -13.89 16.28 -0.87
CA GLY A 210 -14.19 14.94 -0.41
C GLY A 210 -15.20 14.23 -1.29
N PHE A 211 -15.40 12.94 -1.03
CA PHE A 211 -16.33 12.07 -1.77
C PHE A 211 -16.82 10.94 -0.87
N GLN A 212 -17.97 10.34 -1.23
CA GLN A 212 -18.49 9.14 -0.58
C GLN A 212 -17.89 7.91 -1.26
N MET A 213 -17.06 7.16 -0.53
CA MET A 213 -16.43 5.94 -1.05
C MET A 213 -17.49 4.93 -1.47
N LEU A 214 -17.29 4.27 -2.60
CA LEU A 214 -18.19 3.27 -3.22
C LEU A 214 -19.57 3.79 -3.61
N VAL A 215 -19.86 5.09 -3.46
CA VAL A 215 -21.14 5.72 -3.77
C VAL A 215 -21.01 6.77 -4.86
N ASP A 216 -20.11 7.74 -4.67
CA ASP A 216 -19.95 8.80 -5.65
C ASP A 216 -19.24 8.26 -6.91
N PRO A 217 -19.70 8.62 -8.12
CA PRO A 217 -19.01 8.25 -9.35
C PRO A 217 -17.67 8.98 -9.45
N ALA A 218 -16.71 8.36 -10.12
CA ALA A 218 -15.48 9.05 -10.47
C ALA A 218 -15.76 10.22 -11.45
N LEU A 219 -15.01 11.31 -11.30
CA LEU A 219 -15.04 12.48 -12.17
C LEU A 219 -13.94 12.42 -13.24
N SER A 220 -13.21 11.33 -13.32
CA SER A 220 -12.18 11.08 -14.31
C SER A 220 -12.59 9.91 -15.20
N ASP A 221 -12.39 10.06 -16.51
CA ASP A 221 -12.68 9.02 -17.51
C ASP A 221 -11.55 8.00 -17.65
N TRP A 222 -10.48 8.11 -16.86
CA TRP A 222 -9.37 7.17 -16.92
C TRP A 222 -9.83 5.76 -16.57
N PRO A 223 -9.51 4.72 -17.39
CA PRO A 223 -10.01 3.35 -17.22
C PRO A 223 -9.78 2.73 -15.82
N LEU A 224 -8.81 3.21 -15.05
CA LEU A 224 -8.58 2.77 -13.68
C LEU A 224 -9.84 2.90 -12.81
N TYR A 225 -10.68 3.90 -13.05
CA TYR A 225 -11.90 4.15 -12.26
C TYR A 225 -13.05 3.21 -12.58
N GLN A 226 -12.96 2.41 -13.65
CA GLN A 226 -13.87 1.29 -13.90
C GLN A 226 -13.49 0.06 -13.06
N VAL A 227 -12.22 -0.03 -12.64
CA VAL A 227 -11.66 -1.13 -11.85
C VAL A 227 -10.79 -0.59 -10.69
N PRO A 228 -11.34 0.30 -9.82
CA PRO A 228 -10.52 0.99 -8.81
C PRO A 228 -9.86 0.02 -7.83
N MET A 229 -10.43 -1.16 -7.65
CA MET A 229 -9.88 -2.23 -6.83
C MET A 229 -8.56 -2.81 -7.38
N CYS A 230 -8.23 -2.52 -8.64
CA CYS A 230 -6.94 -2.91 -9.24
C CYS A 230 -5.74 -2.31 -8.49
N SER A 231 -5.90 -1.16 -7.83
CA SER A 231 -4.86 -0.56 -6.99
C SER A 231 -4.51 -1.40 -5.75
N PHE A 232 -5.38 -2.33 -5.32
CA PHE A 232 -5.07 -3.21 -4.20
C PHE A 232 -4.03 -4.30 -4.53
N VAL A 233 -3.69 -4.52 -5.81
CA VAL A 233 -2.58 -5.37 -6.21
C VAL A 233 -1.26 -4.98 -5.52
N ASN A 234 -1.12 -3.70 -5.16
CA ASN A 234 0.03 -3.17 -4.46
C ASN A 234 0.30 -3.86 -3.12
N HIS A 235 -0.70 -4.43 -2.44
CA HIS A 235 -0.48 -5.24 -1.23
C HIS A 235 0.28 -6.53 -1.52
N GLY A 236 -0.08 -7.22 -2.62
CA GLY A 236 0.65 -8.40 -3.07
C GLY A 236 2.07 -8.04 -3.53
N SER A 237 2.23 -6.94 -4.25
CA SER A 237 3.54 -6.46 -4.73
C SER A 237 4.48 -6.09 -3.57
N GLN A 238 3.96 -5.43 -2.53
CA GLN A 238 4.73 -5.13 -1.32
C GLN A 238 5.20 -6.43 -0.65
N ALA A 239 4.33 -7.41 -0.50
CA ALA A 239 4.67 -8.70 0.09
C ALA A 239 5.72 -9.47 -0.74
N ILE A 240 5.57 -9.51 -2.06
CA ILE A 240 6.55 -10.10 -2.99
C ILE A 240 7.90 -9.40 -2.86
N GLY A 241 7.93 -8.06 -2.80
CA GLY A 241 9.15 -7.29 -2.61
C GLY A 241 9.88 -7.69 -1.33
N VAL A 242 9.19 -7.73 -0.19
CA VAL A 242 9.76 -8.18 1.09
C VAL A 242 10.33 -9.60 0.99
N ALA A 243 9.59 -10.54 0.35
CA ALA A 243 10.06 -11.90 0.18
C ALA A 243 11.29 -12.00 -0.75
N ARG A 244 11.36 -11.19 -1.81
CA ARG A 244 12.57 -11.08 -2.67
C ARG A 244 13.78 -10.59 -1.87
N GLY A 245 13.59 -9.57 -1.03
CA GLY A 245 14.60 -9.09 -0.10
C GLY A 245 15.04 -10.18 0.89
N ALA A 246 14.10 -10.97 1.43
CA ALA A 246 14.38 -12.06 2.35
C ALA A 246 15.16 -13.20 1.69
N ILE A 247 14.87 -13.56 0.44
CA ILE A 247 15.66 -14.52 -0.34
C ILE A 247 17.11 -14.05 -0.47
N LYS A 248 17.32 -12.77 -0.86
CA LYS A 248 18.65 -12.15 -0.95
C LYS A 248 19.39 -12.21 0.39
N SER A 249 18.72 -11.86 1.47
CA SER A 249 19.29 -11.87 2.83
C SER A 249 19.66 -13.27 3.29
N ALA A 250 18.81 -14.28 3.03
CA ALA A 250 19.06 -15.67 3.37
C ALA A 250 20.26 -16.23 2.61
N VAL A 251 20.40 -15.93 1.32
CA VAL A 251 21.56 -16.30 0.51
C VAL A 251 22.84 -15.71 1.09
N ALA A 252 22.83 -14.41 1.40
CA ALA A 252 23.99 -13.74 2.01
C ALA A 252 24.40 -14.31 3.39
N ILE A 253 23.41 -14.74 4.19
CA ILE A 253 23.67 -15.46 5.43
C ILE A 253 24.29 -16.83 5.14
N ALA A 254 23.72 -17.60 4.20
CA ALA A 254 24.17 -18.95 3.86
C ALA A 254 25.58 -18.97 3.29
N GLU A 255 26.04 -17.92 2.63
CA GLU A 255 27.41 -17.78 2.12
C GLU A 255 28.47 -17.72 3.23
N LYS A 256 28.14 -17.07 4.37
CA LYS A 256 29.08 -16.78 5.45
C LYS A 256 28.96 -17.75 6.64
N LYS A 257 27.77 -18.26 6.89
CA LYS A 257 27.48 -19.08 8.07
C LYS A 257 27.93 -20.50 7.86
N VAL A 258 28.71 -21.02 8.83
CA VAL A 258 29.04 -22.44 8.97
C VAL A 258 28.10 -23.06 10.02
N GLY A 259 27.49 -24.21 9.68
CA GLY A 259 26.56 -24.92 10.57
C GLY A 259 27.30 -25.57 11.77
N TYR A 260 26.58 -25.77 12.88
CA TYR A 260 27.12 -26.49 14.02
C TYR A 260 27.54 -27.91 13.61
N GLY A 261 28.77 -28.30 13.96
CA GLY A 261 29.33 -29.62 13.60
C GLY A 261 29.72 -29.79 12.12
N SER A 262 29.81 -28.68 11.36
CA SER A 262 30.21 -28.66 9.95
C SER A 262 31.46 -27.78 9.78
N ASP A 263 32.24 -28.06 8.75
CA ASP A 263 33.37 -27.23 8.27
C ASP A 263 33.02 -26.45 6.98
N ARG A 264 31.78 -26.60 6.47
CA ARG A 264 31.31 -26.04 5.21
C ARG A 264 30.26 -24.95 5.42
N PRO A 265 30.24 -23.91 4.57
CA PRO A 265 29.18 -22.92 4.57
C PRO A 265 27.81 -23.54 4.34
N LEU A 266 26.75 -22.93 4.90
CA LEU A 266 25.37 -23.40 4.75
C LEU A 266 24.93 -23.51 3.27
N ARG A 267 25.44 -22.64 2.39
CA ARG A 267 25.17 -22.67 0.95
C ARG A 267 25.54 -24.01 0.28
N GLU A 268 26.45 -24.79 0.88
CA GLU A 268 26.87 -26.11 0.38
C GLU A 268 26.01 -27.26 0.92
N THR A 269 25.03 -26.95 1.74
CA THR A 269 24.13 -27.92 2.35
C THR A 269 22.92 -28.18 1.45
N PRO A 270 22.67 -29.42 0.95
CA PRO A 270 21.54 -29.73 0.07
C PRO A 270 20.17 -29.26 0.62
N ARG A 271 19.94 -29.39 1.93
CA ARG A 271 18.73 -28.92 2.60
C ARG A 271 18.54 -27.41 2.43
N ILE A 272 19.57 -26.61 2.57
CA ILE A 272 19.49 -25.14 2.43
C ILE A 272 19.28 -24.75 0.96
N GLN A 273 19.95 -25.44 0.03
CA GLN A 273 19.74 -25.25 -1.41
C GLN A 273 18.28 -25.52 -1.80
N GLY A 274 17.70 -26.63 -1.27
CA GLY A 274 16.30 -26.97 -1.50
C GLY A 274 15.32 -25.89 -0.96
N VAL A 275 15.54 -25.41 0.27
CA VAL A 275 14.71 -24.36 0.86
C VAL A 275 14.77 -23.04 0.07
N VAL A 276 15.96 -22.63 -0.36
CA VAL A 276 16.11 -21.41 -1.18
C VAL A 276 15.40 -21.58 -2.53
N ALA A 277 15.53 -22.74 -3.17
CA ALA A 277 14.85 -23.04 -4.44
C ALA A 277 13.33 -23.06 -4.28
N GLU A 278 12.80 -23.65 -3.20
CA GLU A 278 11.37 -23.64 -2.87
C GLU A 278 10.84 -22.23 -2.65
N ALA A 279 11.56 -21.41 -1.88
CA ALA A 279 11.18 -19.99 -1.66
C ALA A 279 11.13 -19.21 -2.98
N ILE A 280 12.13 -19.38 -3.85
CA ILE A 280 12.20 -18.72 -5.16
C ILE A 280 10.98 -19.08 -6.01
N VAL A 281 10.69 -20.38 -6.20
CA VAL A 281 9.59 -20.81 -7.07
C VAL A 281 8.23 -20.41 -6.50
N THR A 282 8.06 -20.48 -5.18
CA THR A 282 6.81 -20.08 -4.50
C THR A 282 6.49 -18.60 -4.74
N VAL A 283 7.48 -17.72 -4.58
CA VAL A 283 7.32 -16.27 -4.80
C VAL A 283 7.13 -15.96 -6.28
N ALA A 284 7.94 -16.56 -7.17
CA ALA A 284 7.89 -16.31 -8.61
C ALA A 284 6.54 -16.73 -9.21
N ALA A 285 6.04 -17.92 -8.91
CA ALA A 285 4.75 -18.41 -9.41
C ALA A 285 3.57 -17.51 -8.96
N ALA A 286 3.57 -17.09 -7.69
CA ALA A 286 2.53 -16.19 -7.17
C ALA A 286 2.61 -14.78 -7.79
N ARG A 287 3.83 -14.28 -8.01
CA ARG A 287 4.10 -13.00 -8.67
C ARG A 287 3.59 -12.98 -10.11
N ASP A 288 3.98 -13.98 -10.90
CA ASP A 288 3.62 -14.03 -12.32
C ASP A 288 2.12 -14.17 -12.49
N TYR A 289 1.47 -15.05 -11.71
CA TYR A 289 0.01 -15.15 -11.70
C TYR A 289 -0.67 -13.83 -11.34
N MET A 290 -0.19 -13.12 -10.32
CA MET A 290 -0.78 -11.84 -9.90
C MET A 290 -0.67 -10.77 -10.99
N TYR A 291 0.50 -10.62 -11.60
CA TYR A 291 0.68 -9.61 -12.64
C TYR A 291 -0.06 -9.96 -13.94
N GLU A 292 -0.12 -11.23 -14.32
CA GLU A 292 -0.92 -11.69 -15.47
C GLU A 292 -2.39 -11.34 -15.31
N GLN A 293 -2.99 -11.69 -14.17
CA GLN A 293 -4.41 -11.37 -13.91
C GLN A 293 -4.65 -9.87 -13.83
N THR A 294 -3.73 -9.11 -13.26
CA THR A 294 -3.82 -7.64 -13.17
C THR A 294 -3.75 -7.00 -14.55
N GLN A 295 -2.82 -7.45 -15.41
CA GLN A 295 -2.71 -6.96 -16.79
C GLN A 295 -3.97 -7.27 -17.58
N ALA A 296 -4.50 -8.48 -17.49
CA ALA A 296 -5.73 -8.87 -18.16
C ALA A 296 -6.93 -8.00 -17.74
N LEU A 297 -7.06 -7.68 -16.45
CA LEU A 297 -8.11 -6.78 -15.96
C LEU A 297 -7.91 -5.35 -16.45
N TRP A 298 -6.68 -4.88 -16.49
CA TRP A 298 -6.34 -3.56 -17.02
C TRP A 298 -6.66 -3.43 -18.51
N ASP A 299 -6.29 -4.43 -19.32
CA ASP A 299 -6.60 -4.47 -20.76
C ASP A 299 -8.11 -4.47 -21.01
N GLN A 300 -8.85 -5.19 -20.16
CA GLN A 300 -10.30 -5.22 -20.20
C GLN A 300 -10.92 -3.85 -19.87
N ALA A 301 -10.44 -3.18 -18.82
CA ALA A 301 -10.89 -1.84 -18.43
C ALA A 301 -10.66 -0.81 -19.53
N GLN A 302 -9.53 -0.88 -20.24
CA GLN A 302 -9.24 0.00 -21.38
C GLN A 302 -10.23 -0.20 -22.55
N SER A 303 -10.80 -1.38 -22.71
CA SER A 303 -11.85 -1.68 -23.72
C SER A 303 -13.27 -1.29 -23.27
N GLY A 304 -13.43 -0.77 -22.04
CA GLY A 304 -14.73 -0.43 -21.45
C GLY A 304 -15.51 -1.64 -20.93
N ALA A 305 -14.88 -2.81 -20.85
CA ALA A 305 -15.48 -4.03 -20.29
C ALA A 305 -14.99 -4.29 -18.86
N THR A 306 -15.79 -5.00 -18.07
CA THR A 306 -15.40 -5.49 -16.75
C THR A 306 -16.02 -6.86 -16.50
N ASP A 307 -15.19 -7.87 -16.26
CA ASP A 307 -15.63 -9.22 -15.88
C ASP A 307 -15.52 -9.39 -14.36
N PRO A 308 -16.64 -9.63 -13.64
CA PRO A 308 -16.62 -9.87 -12.21
C PRO A 308 -15.67 -11.02 -11.79
N LYS A 309 -15.58 -12.09 -12.61
CA LYS A 309 -14.69 -13.21 -12.33
C LYS A 309 -13.22 -12.81 -12.46
N LEU A 310 -12.87 -12.00 -13.45
CA LEU A 310 -11.49 -11.51 -13.59
C LEU A 310 -11.14 -10.57 -12.43
N ARG A 311 -12.06 -9.70 -11.99
CA ARG A 311 -11.88 -8.90 -10.77
C ARG A 311 -11.65 -9.80 -9.54
N ALA A 312 -12.46 -10.85 -9.38
CA ALA A 312 -12.29 -11.85 -8.32
C ALA A 312 -10.91 -12.51 -8.36
N ARG A 313 -10.43 -12.89 -9.54
CA ARG A 313 -9.10 -13.49 -9.73
C ARG A 313 -7.96 -12.56 -9.38
N VAL A 314 -8.03 -11.26 -9.73
CA VAL A 314 -7.03 -10.27 -9.31
C VAL A 314 -6.98 -10.16 -7.78
N ARG A 315 -8.13 -10.10 -7.11
CA ARG A 315 -8.20 -10.05 -5.65
C ARG A 315 -7.64 -11.32 -5.00
N LEU A 316 -7.99 -12.49 -5.54
CA LEU A 316 -7.49 -13.78 -5.10
C LEU A 316 -5.97 -13.90 -5.32
N ALA A 317 -5.47 -13.52 -6.49
CA ALA A 317 -4.04 -13.55 -6.83
C ALA A 317 -3.22 -12.64 -5.91
N THR A 318 -3.74 -11.43 -5.59
CA THR A 318 -3.12 -10.50 -4.65
C THR A 318 -2.98 -11.10 -3.25
N SER A 319 -4.04 -11.72 -2.73
CA SER A 319 -4.02 -12.34 -1.41
C SER A 319 -3.15 -13.62 -1.40
N ASN A 320 -3.14 -14.37 -2.51
CA ASN A 320 -2.25 -15.51 -2.67
C ASN A 320 -0.78 -15.09 -2.69
N ALA A 321 -0.45 -13.98 -3.36
CA ALA A 321 0.91 -13.45 -3.39
C ALA A 321 1.43 -13.11 -1.98
N ALA A 322 0.59 -12.51 -1.14
CA ALA A 322 0.94 -12.25 0.25
C ALA A 322 1.15 -13.55 1.05
N ARG A 323 0.28 -14.55 0.90
CA ARG A 323 0.42 -15.86 1.58
C ARG A 323 1.68 -16.61 1.15
N ALA A 324 1.94 -16.64 -0.16
CA ALA A 324 3.13 -17.27 -0.72
C ALA A 324 4.41 -16.59 -0.20
N SER A 325 4.38 -15.25 -0.08
CA SER A 325 5.49 -14.47 0.46
C SER A 325 5.74 -14.75 1.94
N VAL A 326 4.70 -14.83 2.76
CA VAL A 326 4.82 -15.25 4.18
C VAL A 326 5.44 -16.64 4.26
N HIS A 327 4.90 -17.61 3.52
CA HIS A 327 5.42 -18.97 3.51
C HIS A 327 6.91 -19.05 3.13
N ALA A 328 7.31 -18.33 2.07
CA ALA A 328 8.71 -18.30 1.65
C ALA A 328 9.63 -17.69 2.73
N VAL A 329 9.21 -16.60 3.37
CA VAL A 329 9.99 -15.96 4.43
C VAL A 329 10.09 -16.86 5.67
N ASP A 330 9.04 -17.57 6.04
CA ASP A 330 9.03 -18.54 7.15
C ASP A 330 10.02 -19.69 6.92
N LEU A 331 10.04 -20.25 5.70
CA LEU A 331 11.00 -21.29 5.31
C LEU A 331 12.44 -20.79 5.46
N LEU A 332 12.73 -19.60 4.92
CA LEU A 332 14.07 -19.00 4.95
C LEU A 332 14.50 -18.66 6.38
N HIS A 333 13.63 -18.03 7.16
CA HIS A 333 13.89 -17.67 8.56
C HIS A 333 14.21 -18.92 9.39
N THR A 334 13.39 -19.97 9.27
CA THR A 334 13.61 -21.25 9.94
C THR A 334 14.93 -21.92 9.51
N ALA A 335 15.25 -21.91 8.22
CA ALA A 335 16.45 -22.53 7.70
C ALA A 335 17.73 -21.80 8.14
N MET A 336 17.70 -20.48 8.27
CA MET A 336 18.85 -19.69 8.74
C MET A 336 19.05 -19.77 10.26
N GLY A 337 18.06 -20.27 11.02
CA GLY A 337 18.15 -20.55 12.46
C GLY A 337 18.59 -19.31 13.26
N THR A 338 19.52 -19.46 14.22
CA THR A 338 19.91 -18.38 15.13
C THR A 338 20.43 -17.11 14.44
N SER A 339 20.92 -17.18 13.21
CA SER A 339 21.34 -15.98 12.47
C SER A 339 20.17 -15.09 12.06
N ALA A 340 18.95 -15.60 12.03
CA ALA A 340 17.75 -14.85 11.70
C ALA A 340 17.07 -14.23 12.95
N LEU A 341 17.68 -14.37 14.15
CA LEU A 341 17.07 -13.86 15.40
C LEU A 341 17.59 -12.49 15.82
N PHE A 342 18.70 -12.04 15.24
CA PHE A 342 19.36 -10.81 15.66
C PHE A 342 18.88 -9.60 14.85
N GLN A 343 18.54 -8.52 15.54
CA GLN A 343 18.03 -7.27 14.96
C GLN A 343 18.99 -6.59 13.96
N ASN A 344 20.26 -7.00 13.94
CA ASN A 344 21.25 -6.51 12.97
C ASN A 344 21.23 -7.28 11.64
N THR A 345 20.31 -8.22 11.45
CA THR A 345 20.16 -8.95 10.19
C THR A 345 18.89 -8.49 9.45
N PRO A 346 18.99 -8.19 8.15
CA PRO A 346 17.80 -7.81 7.37
C PRO A 346 16.69 -8.87 7.40
N LEU A 347 17.02 -10.15 7.43
CA LEU A 347 16.06 -11.25 7.41
C LEU A 347 15.13 -11.24 8.63
N GLU A 348 15.63 -10.88 9.82
CA GLU A 348 14.83 -10.74 11.04
C GLU A 348 13.75 -9.65 10.87
N ARG A 349 14.14 -8.47 10.34
CA ARG A 349 13.20 -7.38 10.06
C ARG A 349 12.19 -7.77 8.99
N GLN A 350 12.63 -8.37 7.89
CA GLN A 350 11.77 -8.84 6.79
C GLN A 350 10.74 -9.88 7.28
N PHE A 351 11.12 -10.76 8.21
CA PHE A 351 10.18 -11.69 8.85
C PHE A 351 9.09 -10.95 9.63
N ARG A 352 9.43 -9.97 10.46
CA ARG A 352 8.43 -9.18 11.19
C ARG A 352 7.54 -8.34 10.26
N ASP A 353 8.13 -7.73 9.26
CA ASP A 353 7.45 -6.86 8.31
C ASP A 353 6.41 -7.61 7.48
N ILE A 354 6.75 -8.80 6.98
CA ILE A 354 5.83 -9.59 6.16
C ILE A 354 4.60 -10.06 6.95
N HIS A 355 4.78 -10.48 8.21
CA HIS A 355 3.69 -10.88 9.08
C HIS A 355 2.76 -9.70 9.44
N MET A 356 3.32 -8.52 9.64
CA MET A 356 2.51 -7.31 9.85
C MET A 356 1.74 -6.92 8.58
N ALA A 357 2.37 -6.98 7.41
CA ALA A 357 1.73 -6.69 6.14
C ALA A 357 0.56 -7.65 5.88
N ALA A 358 0.76 -8.95 6.12
CA ALA A 358 -0.25 -9.98 5.89
C ALA A 358 -1.49 -9.89 6.81
N ALA A 359 -1.42 -9.12 7.88
CA ALA A 359 -2.57 -8.89 8.77
C ALA A 359 -3.60 -7.91 8.18
N HIS A 360 -3.32 -7.28 7.04
CA HIS A 360 -4.22 -6.28 6.46
C HIS A 360 -5.49 -6.91 5.87
N VAL A 361 -6.66 -6.29 6.13
CA VAL A 361 -7.97 -6.81 5.72
C VAL A 361 -8.09 -7.06 4.22
N MET A 362 -7.42 -6.25 3.39
CA MET A 362 -7.49 -6.34 1.92
C MET A 362 -6.83 -7.59 1.33
N ILE A 363 -6.06 -8.34 2.11
CA ILE A 363 -5.41 -9.62 1.73
C ILE A 363 -5.74 -10.75 2.72
N SER A 364 -6.82 -10.57 3.47
CA SER A 364 -7.28 -11.53 4.48
C SER A 364 -8.04 -12.71 3.87
N GLN A 365 -8.47 -13.65 4.74
CA GLN A 365 -9.30 -14.80 4.38
C GLN A 365 -10.61 -14.41 3.68
N PHE A 366 -11.21 -13.26 4.03
CA PHE A 366 -12.44 -12.76 3.39
C PHE A 366 -12.31 -12.59 1.88
N THR A 367 -11.11 -12.26 1.37
CA THR A 367 -10.87 -12.16 -0.07
C THR A 367 -11.01 -13.52 -0.78
N TYR A 368 -10.55 -14.61 -0.14
CA TYR A 368 -10.70 -15.96 -0.68
C TYR A 368 -12.16 -16.40 -0.71
N GLU A 369 -12.90 -16.10 0.35
CA GLU A 369 -14.33 -16.43 0.45
C GLU A 369 -15.13 -15.67 -0.61
N ALA A 370 -14.92 -14.36 -0.73
CA ALA A 370 -15.56 -13.53 -1.73
C ALA A 370 -15.24 -13.97 -3.17
N ALA A 371 -13.97 -14.29 -3.47
CA ALA A 371 -13.58 -14.79 -4.78
C ALA A 371 -14.20 -16.16 -5.09
N GLY A 372 -14.23 -17.07 -4.11
CA GLY A 372 -14.88 -18.37 -4.23
C GLY A 372 -16.39 -18.24 -4.51
N ARG A 373 -17.06 -17.31 -3.85
CA ARG A 373 -18.49 -17.01 -4.10
C ARG A 373 -18.71 -16.58 -5.54
N VAL A 374 -17.91 -15.64 -6.05
CA VAL A 374 -18.02 -15.15 -7.44
C VAL A 374 -17.77 -16.27 -8.46
N GLU A 375 -16.78 -17.13 -8.25
CA GLU A 375 -16.53 -18.28 -9.12
C GLU A 375 -17.71 -19.29 -9.11
N MET A 376 -18.46 -19.39 -8.01
CA MET A 376 -19.68 -20.20 -7.90
C MET A 376 -20.95 -19.48 -8.38
N GLY A 377 -20.85 -18.26 -8.93
CA GLY A 377 -21.97 -17.49 -9.45
C GLY A 377 -22.77 -16.73 -8.39
N LEU A 378 -22.20 -16.48 -7.23
CA LEU A 378 -22.81 -15.72 -6.13
C LEU A 378 -22.23 -14.31 -6.05
N GLU A 379 -22.92 -13.40 -5.37
CA GLU A 379 -22.38 -12.07 -5.03
C GLU A 379 -21.19 -12.18 -4.08
N ALA A 380 -20.22 -11.26 -4.22
CA ALA A 380 -19.00 -11.26 -3.42
C ALA A 380 -19.23 -11.06 -1.92
N GLU A 381 -20.24 -10.28 -1.53
CA GLU A 381 -20.54 -9.89 -0.15
C GLU A 381 -19.36 -9.26 0.61
N PHE A 382 -18.46 -8.61 -0.12
CA PHE A 382 -17.32 -7.90 0.42
C PHE A 382 -17.20 -6.52 -0.23
N PRO A 383 -17.25 -5.40 0.52
CA PRO A 383 -17.47 -4.06 -0.02
C PRO A 383 -16.35 -3.56 -0.96
N PHE A 384 -15.16 -4.12 -0.86
CA PHE A 384 -14.01 -3.73 -1.68
C PHE A 384 -13.61 -4.82 -2.69
N PHE A 385 -14.61 -5.42 -3.32
CA PHE A 385 -14.40 -6.55 -4.23
C PHE A 385 -14.58 -6.22 -5.71
#